data_52d5fd6954c2542215445e58c848ed59
#
_entry.id   52d5fd6954c2542215445e58c848ed59
#
_cell.length_a   1.000
_cell.length_b   1.000
_cell.length_c   1.000
_cell.angle_alpha   90.00
_cell.angle_beta   90.00
_cell.angle_gamma   90.00
#
_symmetry.space_group_name_H-M   'P 1'
#
loop_
_entity.id
_entity.type
_entity.pdbx_description
1 polymer ?
#
loop_
_entity_poly.entity_id
_entity_poly.type
_entity_poly.pdbx_seq_one_letter_code
_entity_poly.pdbx_strand_id
1 'polypeptide(L)'
;MKHILLLLFAFPLFSQEQLKYSINFTEKTESPVPVLFLLHGYGNNEKQFDELIERYNNKLLIVSLRAPFRFIVKKNRWYEYSISNGDTLSNQTQISESTNRIMKTIDHIKNKYNIDETKIFIGGFSQGAIMSYKLALLYPQKFSGLIVHSARLPVEFSIIKSSEHYQNLNVLIIHGNKDKGLTTKWALQGKRLFEKLGSNTEYFETNIGHEMTSETINKILEWLSYFEVG
;
A
#
# COMPACT_ATOMS: atom_id res chain seq x y z
N MET A 1 -34.45 -43.54 -23.47
CA MET A 1 -33.49 -43.08 -22.43
C MET A 1 -32.67 -41.95 -23.02
N LYS A 2 -32.88 -40.71 -22.56
CA LYS A 2 -32.10 -39.53 -23.03
C LYS A 2 -30.91 -39.37 -22.09
N HIS A 3 -29.71 -39.55 -22.63
CA HIS A 3 -28.46 -39.26 -21.87
C HIS A 3 -28.24 -37.74 -21.86
N ILE A 4 -28.36 -37.16 -20.68
CA ILE A 4 -27.95 -35.74 -20.43
C ILE A 4 -26.44 -35.77 -20.24
N LEU A 5 -25.72 -35.21 -21.21
CA LEU A 5 -24.28 -35.00 -21.10
C LEU A 5 -24.05 -33.73 -20.26
N LEU A 6 -23.66 -33.91 -19.00
CA LEU A 6 -23.28 -32.80 -18.11
C LEU A 6 -21.89 -32.34 -18.50
N LEU A 7 -21.79 -31.23 -19.26
CA LEU A 7 -20.53 -30.54 -19.53
C LEU A 7 -20.10 -29.79 -18.25
N LEU A 8 -19.21 -30.43 -17.49
CA LEU A 8 -18.48 -29.75 -16.43
C LEU A 8 -17.51 -28.74 -17.05
N PHE A 9 -17.89 -27.45 -17.07
CA PHE A 9 -16.97 -26.38 -17.33
C PHE A 9 -16.00 -26.27 -16.13
N ALA A 10 -14.83 -26.88 -16.29
CA ALA A 10 -13.71 -26.61 -15.40
C ALA A 10 -13.26 -25.15 -15.66
N PHE A 11 -13.76 -24.20 -14.85
CA PHE A 11 -13.12 -22.90 -14.76
C PHE A 11 -11.68 -23.14 -14.27
N PRO A 12 -10.66 -22.66 -14.99
CA PRO A 12 -9.32 -22.71 -14.45
C PRO A 12 -9.34 -21.95 -13.13
N LEU A 13 -9.12 -22.65 -12.03
CA LEU A 13 -8.71 -22.07 -10.76
C LEU A 13 -7.37 -21.39 -11.06
N PHE A 14 -7.40 -20.14 -11.52
CA PHE A 14 -6.24 -19.29 -11.48
C PHE A 14 -5.85 -19.21 -10.00
N SER A 15 -4.92 -20.03 -9.60
CA SER A 15 -4.17 -19.83 -8.38
C SER A 15 -3.62 -18.41 -8.48
N GLN A 16 -4.28 -17.45 -7.80
CA GLN A 16 -3.79 -16.09 -7.75
C GLN A 16 -2.50 -16.16 -6.95
N GLU A 17 -1.38 -16.27 -7.65
CA GLU A 17 -0.07 -16.37 -7.07
C GLU A 17 0.21 -15.12 -6.23
N GLN A 18 0.96 -15.32 -5.14
CA GLN A 18 1.52 -14.25 -4.34
C GLN A 18 2.37 -13.32 -5.23
N LEU A 19 2.45 -12.05 -4.86
CA LEU A 19 3.27 -11.08 -5.57
C LEU A 19 4.76 -11.36 -5.35
N LYS A 20 5.58 -11.01 -6.33
CA LYS A 20 7.03 -10.91 -6.13
C LYS A 20 7.32 -9.76 -5.16
N TYR A 21 8.34 -9.92 -4.34
CA TYR A 21 8.74 -8.90 -3.36
C TYR A 21 10.26 -8.90 -3.16
N SER A 22 10.80 -7.79 -2.66
CA SER A 22 12.09 -7.69 -1.99
C SER A 22 11.87 -7.48 -0.49
N ILE A 23 12.87 -7.87 0.31
CA ILE A 23 12.79 -7.91 1.76
C ILE A 23 14.16 -7.59 2.36
N ASN A 24 14.19 -6.87 3.50
CA ASN A 24 15.43 -6.42 4.12
C ASN A 24 16.18 -7.51 4.91
N PHE A 25 15.48 -8.54 5.38
CA PHE A 25 16.13 -9.70 6.01
C PHE A 25 15.37 -11.00 5.73
N THR A 26 16.07 -12.12 5.75
CA THR A 26 15.57 -13.43 5.29
C THR A 26 15.43 -14.46 6.40
N GLU A 27 15.99 -14.20 7.57
CA GLU A 27 15.98 -15.15 8.69
C GLU A 27 14.74 -14.96 9.57
N LYS A 28 14.26 -16.08 10.13
CA LYS A 28 13.18 -16.07 11.11
C LYS A 28 13.71 -15.47 12.42
N THR A 29 13.04 -14.47 12.93
CA THR A 29 13.37 -13.87 14.23
C THR A 29 12.81 -14.73 15.37
N GLU A 30 13.51 -14.76 16.51
CA GLU A 30 13.03 -15.47 17.71
C GLU A 30 11.80 -14.78 18.29
N SER A 31 11.81 -13.45 18.33
CA SER A 31 10.66 -12.64 18.77
C SER A 31 9.82 -12.14 17.61
N PRO A 32 8.51 -11.95 17.80
CA PRO A 32 7.66 -11.32 16.79
C PRO A 32 8.16 -9.92 16.41
N VAL A 33 8.19 -9.61 15.10
CA VAL A 33 8.66 -8.33 14.60
C VAL A 33 7.53 -7.57 13.88
N PRO A 34 7.50 -6.24 14.00
CA PRO A 34 6.64 -5.41 13.17
C PRO A 34 6.93 -5.61 11.68
N VAL A 35 5.97 -5.35 10.80
CA VAL A 35 6.15 -5.44 9.35
C VAL A 35 5.59 -4.24 8.63
N LEU A 36 6.33 -3.73 7.63
CA LEU A 36 5.88 -2.69 6.69
C LEU A 36 5.82 -3.26 5.27
N PHE A 37 4.63 -3.24 4.69
CA PHE A 37 4.43 -3.53 3.27
C PHE A 37 4.46 -2.24 2.46
N LEU A 38 5.30 -2.19 1.40
CA LEU A 38 5.48 -1.02 0.55
C LEU A 38 5.04 -1.29 -0.89
N LEU A 39 4.26 -0.37 -1.44
CA LEU A 39 3.67 -0.43 -2.77
C LEU A 39 4.24 0.67 -3.66
N HIS A 40 4.96 0.28 -4.73
CA HIS A 40 5.63 1.22 -5.63
C HIS A 40 4.66 2.04 -6.50
N GLY A 41 5.13 3.14 -7.08
CA GLY A 41 4.39 3.97 -8.02
C GLY A 41 4.19 3.31 -9.40
N TYR A 42 3.31 3.91 -10.22
CA TYR A 42 3.07 3.47 -11.58
C TYR A 42 4.37 3.44 -12.41
N GLY A 43 4.60 2.34 -13.12
CA GLY A 43 5.76 2.20 -13.98
C GLY A 43 7.08 1.91 -13.23
N ASN A 44 7.01 1.54 -11.95
CA ASN A 44 8.16 1.14 -11.15
C ASN A 44 8.09 -0.37 -10.78
N ASN A 45 8.82 -0.80 -9.78
CA ASN A 45 8.86 -2.17 -9.28
C ASN A 45 9.26 -2.19 -7.80
N GLU A 46 9.45 -3.36 -7.20
CA GLU A 46 9.79 -3.57 -5.80
C GLU A 46 11.10 -2.91 -5.33
N LYS A 47 11.94 -2.46 -6.25
CA LYS A 47 13.21 -1.78 -5.93
C LYS A 47 13.07 -0.28 -5.66
N GLN A 48 11.87 0.28 -5.81
CA GLN A 48 11.67 1.71 -5.58
C GLN A 48 12.06 2.16 -4.17
N PHE A 49 12.00 1.25 -3.21
CA PHE A 49 12.25 1.53 -1.80
C PHE A 49 13.61 1.00 -1.31
N ASP A 50 14.53 0.63 -2.24
CA ASP A 50 15.84 0.07 -1.86
C ASP A 50 16.61 1.04 -0.93
N GLU A 51 16.63 2.36 -1.20
CA GLU A 51 17.27 3.35 -0.32
C GLU A 51 16.64 3.37 1.10
N LEU A 52 15.32 3.29 1.20
CA LEU A 52 14.64 3.22 2.50
C LEU A 52 15.03 1.94 3.23
N ILE A 53 15.04 0.81 2.53
CA ILE A 53 15.39 -0.50 3.06
C ILE A 53 16.84 -0.53 3.55
N GLU A 54 17.77 0.00 2.74
CA GLU A 54 19.21 0.05 3.07
C GLU A 54 19.52 0.95 4.28
N ARG A 55 18.77 2.04 4.41
CA ARG A 55 18.95 3.01 5.51
C ARG A 55 18.25 2.58 6.81
N TYR A 56 17.33 1.64 6.70
CA TYR A 56 16.60 1.12 7.85
C TYR A 56 17.39 0.00 8.51
N ASN A 57 17.95 0.27 9.69
CA ASN A 57 18.86 -0.63 10.40
C ASN A 57 18.23 -1.29 11.65
N ASN A 58 16.90 -1.40 11.71
CA ASN A 58 16.19 -1.75 12.93
C ASN A 58 15.35 -3.04 12.82
N LYS A 59 14.56 -3.32 13.85
CA LYS A 59 13.82 -4.56 14.07
C LYS A 59 12.50 -4.68 13.30
N LEU A 60 12.30 -3.92 12.24
CA LEU A 60 11.10 -3.97 11.39
C LEU A 60 11.39 -4.77 10.12
N LEU A 61 10.53 -5.69 9.78
CA LEU A 61 10.55 -6.36 8.49
C LEU A 61 9.96 -5.43 7.43
N ILE A 62 10.73 -5.08 6.39
CA ILE A 62 10.23 -4.30 5.27
C ILE A 62 10.07 -5.21 4.06
N VAL A 63 8.86 -5.23 3.50
CA VAL A 63 8.48 -6.05 2.34
C VAL A 63 8.01 -5.13 1.22
N SER A 64 8.84 -4.91 0.21
CA SER A 64 8.48 -4.13 -0.96
C SER A 64 7.88 -5.02 -2.05
N LEU A 65 6.62 -4.78 -2.41
CA LEU A 65 5.85 -5.61 -3.32
C LEU A 65 5.97 -5.14 -4.77
N ARG A 66 6.04 -6.09 -5.72
CA ARG A 66 5.93 -5.82 -7.15
C ARG A 66 4.48 -5.92 -7.60
N ALA A 67 3.97 -4.88 -8.23
CA ALA A 67 2.63 -4.86 -8.82
C ALA A 67 2.46 -5.96 -9.90
N PRO A 68 1.26 -6.56 -10.02
CA PRO A 68 1.04 -7.74 -10.86
C PRO A 68 1.05 -7.45 -12.36
N PHE A 69 0.65 -6.23 -12.79
CA PHE A 69 0.47 -5.94 -14.21
C PHE A 69 1.72 -5.33 -14.81
N ARG A 70 2.30 -6.04 -15.78
CA ARG A 70 3.46 -5.57 -16.51
C ARG A 70 3.05 -4.46 -17.48
N PHE A 71 3.77 -3.35 -17.45
CA PHE A 71 3.55 -2.22 -18.34
C PHE A 71 4.56 -2.21 -19.49
N ILE A 72 5.87 -2.25 -19.13
CA ILE A 72 7.01 -2.38 -20.03
C ILE A 72 8.01 -3.32 -19.36
N VAL A 73 9.10 -3.71 -20.03
CA VAL A 73 10.16 -4.49 -19.41
C VAL A 73 10.62 -3.83 -18.10
N LYS A 74 10.61 -4.58 -17.00
CA LYS A 74 10.94 -4.14 -15.62
C LYS A 74 10.06 -3.02 -15.05
N LYS A 75 8.95 -2.66 -15.70
CA LYS A 75 8.00 -1.65 -15.22
C LYS A 75 6.64 -2.27 -14.99
N ASN A 76 6.07 -2.07 -13.80
CA ASN A 76 4.82 -2.65 -13.35
C ASN A 76 3.83 -1.57 -12.89
N ARG A 77 2.56 -1.94 -12.80
CA ARG A 77 1.47 -1.08 -12.31
C ARG A 77 0.47 -1.93 -11.54
N TRP A 78 -0.20 -1.28 -10.59
CA TRP A 78 -1.26 -1.92 -9.80
C TRP A 78 -2.55 -2.04 -10.61
N TYR A 79 -2.82 -1.08 -11.48
CA TYR A 79 -3.95 -1.06 -12.39
C TYR A 79 -3.71 -0.09 -13.56
N GLU A 80 -4.44 -0.30 -14.63
CA GLU A 80 -4.52 0.64 -15.75
C GLU A 80 -5.45 1.79 -15.42
N TYR A 81 -5.10 2.97 -15.91
CA TYR A 81 -5.98 4.13 -15.91
C TYR A 81 -5.86 4.91 -17.21
N SER A 82 -6.90 5.63 -17.54
CA SER A 82 -6.91 6.63 -18.62
C SER A 82 -7.47 7.94 -18.08
N ILE A 83 -7.18 9.03 -18.76
CA ILE A 83 -7.76 10.34 -18.47
C ILE A 83 -8.73 10.67 -19.61
N SER A 84 -9.99 10.94 -19.28
CA SER A 84 -11.03 11.32 -20.22
C SER A 84 -11.79 12.53 -19.68
N ASN A 85 -11.82 13.63 -20.44
CA ASN A 85 -12.47 14.88 -20.04
C ASN A 85 -12.03 15.44 -18.67
N GLY A 86 -10.76 15.20 -18.29
CA GLY A 86 -10.21 15.62 -16.99
C GLY A 86 -10.44 14.62 -15.85
N ASP A 87 -11.24 13.58 -16.05
CA ASP A 87 -11.49 12.53 -15.07
C ASP A 87 -10.55 11.35 -15.26
N THR A 88 -10.13 10.75 -14.15
CA THR A 88 -9.31 9.54 -14.15
C THR A 88 -10.21 8.31 -14.09
N LEU A 89 -10.22 7.53 -15.16
CA LEU A 89 -10.92 6.24 -15.25
C LEU A 89 -9.95 5.11 -14.92
N SER A 90 -10.15 4.46 -13.78
CA SER A 90 -9.29 3.38 -13.29
C SER A 90 -9.93 2.01 -13.55
N ASN A 91 -9.13 1.02 -13.96
CA ASN A 91 -9.59 -0.35 -14.19
C ASN A 91 -9.92 -1.05 -12.85
N GLN A 92 -11.21 -1.12 -12.53
CA GLN A 92 -11.71 -1.63 -11.24
C GLN A 92 -11.44 -3.14 -11.06
N THR A 93 -11.44 -3.92 -12.15
CA THR A 93 -11.10 -5.34 -12.13
C THR A 93 -9.65 -5.54 -11.70
N GLN A 94 -8.73 -4.78 -12.29
CA GLN A 94 -7.31 -4.84 -11.94
C GLN A 94 -7.05 -4.32 -10.51
N ILE A 95 -7.78 -3.31 -10.06
CA ILE A 95 -7.71 -2.84 -8.67
C ILE A 95 -8.11 -3.96 -7.71
N SER A 96 -9.22 -4.66 -7.99
CA SER A 96 -9.70 -5.77 -7.18
C SER A 96 -8.72 -6.94 -7.18
N GLU A 97 -8.15 -7.29 -8.34
CA GLU A 97 -7.13 -8.33 -8.45
C GLU A 97 -5.87 -7.97 -7.67
N SER A 98 -5.36 -6.74 -7.81
CA SER A 98 -4.20 -6.25 -7.06
C SER A 98 -4.46 -6.29 -5.55
N THR A 99 -5.64 -5.83 -5.11
CA THR A 99 -6.05 -5.89 -3.70
C THR A 99 -5.98 -7.32 -3.15
N ASN A 100 -6.56 -8.28 -3.87
CA ASN A 100 -6.58 -9.68 -3.47
C ASN A 100 -5.16 -10.28 -3.42
N ARG A 101 -4.31 -9.98 -4.42
CA ARG A 101 -2.93 -10.48 -4.46
C ARG A 101 -2.06 -9.86 -3.34
N ILE A 102 -2.24 -8.58 -3.03
CA ILE A 102 -1.57 -7.94 -1.89
C ILE A 102 -1.96 -8.65 -0.61
N MET A 103 -3.26 -8.84 -0.34
CA MET A 103 -3.73 -9.49 0.88
C MET A 103 -3.20 -10.92 1.02
N LYS A 104 -3.20 -11.71 -0.05
CA LYS A 104 -2.60 -13.06 -0.06
C LYS A 104 -1.09 -13.03 0.22
N THR A 105 -0.39 -12.02 -0.29
CA THR A 105 1.04 -11.88 -0.02
C THR A 105 1.29 -11.49 1.43
N ILE A 106 0.46 -10.63 2.02
CA ILE A 106 0.49 -10.31 3.45
C ILE A 106 0.31 -11.59 4.28
N ASP A 107 -0.72 -12.39 3.99
CA ASP A 107 -0.98 -13.65 4.69
C ASP A 107 0.18 -14.65 4.52
N HIS A 108 0.79 -14.72 3.33
CA HIS A 108 1.99 -15.54 3.09
C HIS A 108 3.17 -15.09 3.97
N ILE A 109 3.44 -13.79 4.03
CA ILE A 109 4.54 -13.24 4.85
C ILE A 109 4.30 -13.51 6.34
N LYS A 110 3.07 -13.34 6.83
CA LYS A 110 2.68 -13.65 8.21
C LYS A 110 2.93 -15.12 8.55
N ASN A 111 2.66 -16.04 7.64
CA ASN A 111 2.91 -17.47 7.85
C ASN A 111 4.39 -17.85 7.75
N LYS A 112 5.17 -17.10 6.98
CA LYS A 112 6.58 -17.38 6.74
C LYS A 112 7.51 -16.82 7.82
N TYR A 113 7.18 -15.64 8.36
CA TYR A 113 7.98 -14.92 9.34
C TYR A 113 7.22 -14.80 10.67
N ASN A 114 7.96 -14.61 11.77
CA ASN A 114 7.36 -14.39 13.09
C ASN A 114 6.97 -12.91 13.23
N ILE A 115 5.73 -12.56 12.78
CA ILE A 115 5.23 -11.20 12.70
C ILE A 115 4.42 -10.84 13.96
N ASP A 116 4.65 -9.64 14.48
CA ASP A 116 3.74 -9.01 15.45
C ASP A 116 2.49 -8.51 14.68
N GLU A 117 1.40 -9.28 14.78
CA GLU A 117 0.14 -8.98 14.09
C GLU A 117 -0.53 -7.69 14.57
N THR A 118 -0.11 -7.14 15.69
CA THR A 118 -0.57 -5.85 16.20
C THR A 118 0.18 -4.66 15.61
N LYS A 119 1.29 -4.93 14.88
CA LYS A 119 2.18 -3.92 14.30
C LYS A 119 2.41 -4.17 12.80
N ILE A 120 1.30 -4.22 12.04
CA ILE A 120 1.33 -4.34 10.57
C ILE A 120 1.09 -2.97 9.96
N PHE A 121 2.06 -2.50 9.17
CA PHE A 121 2.01 -1.22 8.47
C PHE A 121 1.88 -1.46 6.97
N ILE A 122 1.16 -0.55 6.28
CA ILE A 122 1.09 -0.52 4.83
C ILE A 122 1.38 0.88 4.34
N GLY A 123 2.11 1.00 3.22
CA GLY A 123 2.40 2.30 2.65
C GLY A 123 2.78 2.21 1.19
N GLY A 124 3.01 3.37 0.59
CA GLY A 124 3.44 3.41 -0.80
C GLY A 124 3.64 4.81 -1.35
N PHE A 125 4.02 4.83 -2.63
CA PHE A 125 4.23 6.05 -3.39
C PHE A 125 3.23 6.11 -4.56
N SER A 126 2.62 7.28 -4.80
CA SER A 126 1.79 7.55 -5.97
C SER A 126 0.67 6.49 -6.13
N GLN A 127 0.63 5.74 -7.23
CA GLN A 127 -0.36 4.67 -7.45
C GLN A 127 -0.35 3.61 -6.34
N GLY A 128 0.83 3.25 -5.82
CA GLY A 128 0.95 2.35 -4.68
C GLY A 128 0.35 2.92 -3.40
N ALA A 129 0.51 4.22 -3.17
CA ALA A 129 -0.12 4.89 -2.02
C ALA A 129 -1.66 4.97 -2.16
N ILE A 130 -2.20 5.10 -3.39
CA ILE A 130 -3.64 4.99 -3.65
C ILE A 130 -4.15 3.60 -3.27
N MET A 131 -3.40 2.54 -3.61
CA MET A 131 -3.73 1.17 -3.20
C MET A 131 -3.63 0.99 -1.68
N SER A 132 -2.63 1.62 -1.03
CA SER A 132 -2.48 1.58 0.44
C SER A 132 -3.66 2.26 1.14
N TYR A 133 -4.13 3.41 0.65
CA TYR A 133 -5.38 4.03 1.12
C TYR A 133 -6.54 3.05 1.02
N LYS A 134 -6.72 2.42 -0.15
CA LYS A 134 -7.82 1.47 -0.37
C LYS A 134 -7.78 0.32 0.63
N LEU A 135 -6.61 -0.27 0.85
CA LEU A 135 -6.43 -1.40 1.77
C LEU A 135 -6.72 -1.00 3.22
N ALA A 136 -6.18 0.12 3.68
CA ALA A 136 -6.43 0.62 5.04
C ALA A 136 -7.90 0.98 5.27
N LEU A 137 -8.59 1.47 4.23
CA LEU A 137 -10.02 1.82 4.32
C LEU A 137 -10.95 0.61 4.22
N LEU A 138 -10.56 -0.46 3.51
CA LEU A 138 -11.33 -1.71 3.41
C LEU A 138 -11.10 -2.63 4.61
N TYR A 139 -9.89 -2.62 5.17
CA TYR A 139 -9.46 -3.57 6.21
C TYR A 139 -8.77 -2.84 7.38
N PRO A 140 -9.43 -1.83 8.01
CA PRO A 140 -8.79 -1.02 9.05
C PRO A 140 -8.32 -1.85 10.23
N GLN A 141 -8.97 -2.98 10.53
CA GLN A 141 -8.59 -3.91 11.60
C GLN A 141 -7.30 -4.68 11.33
N LYS A 142 -6.78 -4.66 10.09
CA LYS A 142 -5.56 -5.41 9.71
C LYS A 142 -4.28 -4.57 9.80
N PHE A 143 -4.41 -3.26 9.93
CA PHE A 143 -3.28 -2.35 9.90
C PHE A 143 -3.25 -1.45 11.12
N SER A 144 -2.08 -1.32 11.73
CA SER A 144 -1.79 -0.36 12.80
C SER A 144 -1.27 0.97 12.25
N GLY A 145 -0.80 0.98 11.00
CA GLY A 145 -0.33 2.21 10.39
C GLY A 145 -0.41 2.24 8.85
N LEU A 146 -0.54 3.46 8.34
CA LEU A 146 -0.64 3.78 6.92
C LEU A 146 0.34 4.90 6.56
N ILE A 147 1.18 4.67 5.54
CA ILE A 147 2.08 5.68 4.97
C ILE A 147 1.63 6.01 3.55
N VAL A 148 1.32 7.27 3.30
CA VAL A 148 0.87 7.76 2.00
C VAL A 148 1.80 8.83 1.49
N HIS A 149 2.51 8.56 0.40
CA HIS A 149 3.38 9.53 -0.23
C HIS A 149 2.87 9.91 -1.63
N SER A 150 2.58 11.21 -1.84
CA SER A 150 2.19 11.81 -3.13
C SER A 150 0.99 11.10 -3.79
N ALA A 151 -0.13 10.97 -3.08
CA ALA A 151 -1.30 10.29 -3.58
C ALA A 151 -2.61 11.06 -3.37
N ARG A 152 -3.63 10.67 -4.13
CA ARG A 152 -5.03 11.08 -3.92
C ARG A 152 -5.83 9.95 -3.26
N LEU A 153 -6.90 10.30 -2.59
CA LEU A 153 -7.88 9.31 -2.15
C LEU A 153 -8.52 8.61 -3.37
N PRO A 154 -8.80 7.31 -3.28
CA PRO A 154 -9.68 6.64 -4.22
C PRO A 154 -11.09 7.26 -4.18
N VAL A 155 -11.69 7.49 -5.37
CA VAL A 155 -12.97 8.22 -5.49
C VAL A 155 -14.12 7.48 -4.78
N GLU A 156 -14.08 6.16 -4.79
CA GLU A 156 -15.08 5.28 -4.17
C GLU A 156 -15.18 5.41 -2.64
N PHE A 157 -14.20 6.05 -2.00
CA PHE A 157 -14.15 6.24 -0.54
C PHE A 157 -14.51 7.66 -0.08
N SER A 158 -15.22 8.42 -0.91
CA SER A 158 -15.76 9.72 -0.51
C SER A 158 -16.81 9.62 0.61
N ILE A 159 -17.43 8.43 0.78
CA ILE A 159 -18.39 8.13 1.85
C ILE A 159 -17.96 6.82 2.53
N ILE A 160 -17.43 6.92 3.75
CA ILE A 160 -16.99 5.78 4.56
C ILE A 160 -17.82 5.71 5.82
N LYS A 161 -18.27 4.50 6.17
CA LYS A 161 -18.90 4.25 7.46
C LYS A 161 -17.83 4.32 8.55
N SER A 162 -18.14 5.02 9.64
CA SER A 162 -17.29 5.04 10.83
C SER A 162 -17.10 3.62 11.38
N SER A 163 -15.89 3.32 11.85
CA SER A 163 -15.53 2.08 12.53
C SER A 163 -14.54 2.42 13.64
N GLU A 164 -14.67 1.79 14.79
CA GLU A 164 -13.72 1.95 15.91
C GLU A 164 -12.27 1.59 15.55
N HIS A 165 -12.09 0.73 14.54
CA HIS A 165 -10.76 0.33 14.09
C HIS A 165 -9.92 1.49 13.53
N TYR A 166 -10.56 2.56 13.03
CA TYR A 166 -9.81 3.73 12.54
C TYR A 166 -9.13 4.52 13.65
N GLN A 167 -9.66 4.45 14.90
CA GLN A 167 -9.08 5.14 16.06
C GLN A 167 -7.69 4.59 16.44
N ASN A 168 -7.42 3.33 16.07
CA ASN A 168 -6.15 2.67 16.31
C ASN A 168 -5.17 2.79 15.12
N LEU A 169 -5.59 3.42 14.02
CA LEU A 169 -4.78 3.57 12.84
C LEU A 169 -3.93 4.84 12.92
N ASN A 170 -2.61 4.68 12.86
CA ASN A 170 -1.68 5.80 12.73
C ASN A 170 -1.45 6.10 11.25
N VAL A 171 -1.53 7.35 10.84
CA VAL A 171 -1.46 7.74 9.43
C VAL A 171 -0.39 8.80 9.22
N LEU A 172 0.56 8.54 8.34
CA LEU A 172 1.52 9.52 7.85
C LEU A 172 1.20 9.85 6.39
N ILE A 173 0.91 11.11 6.11
CA ILE A 173 0.69 11.62 4.75
C ILE A 173 1.82 12.57 4.40
N ILE A 174 2.57 12.25 3.33
CA ILE A 174 3.68 13.04 2.81
C ILE A 174 3.31 13.57 1.42
N HIS A 175 3.55 14.86 1.17
CA HIS A 175 3.28 15.43 -0.15
C HIS A 175 4.20 16.60 -0.50
N GLY A 176 4.65 16.62 -1.76
CA GLY A 176 5.42 17.72 -2.31
C GLY A 176 4.53 18.88 -2.74
N ASN A 177 4.82 20.11 -2.29
CA ASN A 177 4.02 21.28 -2.66
C ASN A 177 4.26 21.80 -4.10
N LYS A 178 5.27 21.24 -4.77
CA LYS A 178 5.54 21.47 -6.20
C LYS A 178 5.00 20.35 -7.11
N ASP A 179 4.29 19.36 -6.55
CA ASP A 179 3.63 18.33 -7.35
C ASP A 179 2.51 18.93 -8.19
N LYS A 180 2.73 18.99 -9.52
CA LYS A 180 1.79 19.57 -10.48
C LYS A 180 0.73 18.56 -10.94
N GLY A 181 0.99 17.27 -10.79
CA GLY A 181 0.07 16.20 -11.19
C GLY A 181 -0.94 15.87 -10.11
N LEU A 182 -0.44 15.68 -8.89
CA LEU A 182 -1.26 15.45 -7.70
C LEU A 182 -0.95 16.56 -6.70
N THR A 183 -1.76 17.62 -6.72
CA THR A 183 -1.53 18.78 -5.84
C THR A 183 -1.80 18.44 -4.37
N THR A 184 -1.25 19.24 -3.45
CA THR A 184 -1.43 19.10 -1.99
C THR A 184 -2.90 19.07 -1.55
N LYS A 185 -3.84 19.59 -2.38
CA LYS A 185 -5.29 19.47 -2.16
C LYS A 185 -5.72 18.02 -1.91
N TRP A 186 -5.13 17.07 -2.64
CA TRP A 186 -5.44 15.65 -2.49
C TRP A 186 -4.94 15.07 -1.17
N ALA A 187 -3.73 15.44 -0.76
CA ALA A 187 -3.19 15.05 0.53
C ALA A 187 -4.03 15.59 1.70
N LEU A 188 -4.43 16.86 1.62
CA LEU A 188 -5.28 17.51 2.62
C LEU A 188 -6.70 16.90 2.69
N GLN A 189 -7.21 16.36 1.58
CA GLN A 189 -8.45 15.57 1.62
C GLN A 189 -8.27 14.27 2.38
N GLY A 190 -7.15 13.56 2.15
CA GLY A 190 -6.79 12.36 2.90
C GLY A 190 -6.67 12.65 4.39
N LYS A 191 -5.92 13.69 4.77
CA LYS A 191 -5.76 14.14 6.15
C LYS A 191 -7.13 14.35 6.82
N ARG A 192 -7.97 15.19 6.23
CA ARG A 192 -9.31 15.48 6.78
C ARG A 192 -10.18 14.24 6.94
N LEU A 193 -10.10 13.28 6.00
CA LEU A 193 -10.86 12.04 6.08
C LEU A 193 -10.42 11.23 7.30
N PHE A 194 -9.13 10.96 7.46
CA PHE A 194 -8.62 10.13 8.55
C PHE A 194 -8.77 10.78 9.91
N GLU A 195 -8.60 12.10 10.01
CA GLU A 195 -8.92 12.86 11.23
C GLU A 195 -10.42 12.73 11.61
N LYS A 196 -11.33 12.84 10.61
CA LYS A 196 -12.77 12.63 10.82
C LYS A 196 -13.11 11.21 11.25
N LEU A 197 -12.34 10.22 10.82
CA LEU A 197 -12.49 8.82 11.22
C LEU A 197 -11.89 8.54 12.61
N GLY A 198 -11.22 9.51 13.22
CA GLY A 198 -10.61 9.41 14.54
C GLY A 198 -9.18 8.84 14.52
N SER A 199 -8.55 8.71 13.34
CA SER A 199 -7.16 8.22 13.22
C SER A 199 -6.16 9.27 13.70
N ASN A 200 -5.06 8.81 14.30
CA ASN A 200 -3.91 9.65 14.60
C ASN A 200 -3.18 9.99 13.29
N THR A 201 -3.38 11.21 12.77
CA THR A 201 -2.94 11.58 11.42
C THR A 201 -1.90 12.69 11.45
N GLU A 202 -0.70 12.39 10.94
CA GLU A 202 0.38 13.34 10.70
C GLU A 202 0.43 13.71 9.22
N TYR A 203 0.65 14.99 8.92
CA TYR A 203 0.84 15.51 7.57
C TYR A 203 2.20 16.21 7.46
N PHE A 204 3.01 15.76 6.52
CA PHE A 204 4.31 16.34 6.21
C PHE A 204 4.33 16.88 4.78
N GLU A 205 4.42 18.20 4.64
CA GLU A 205 4.58 18.89 3.37
C GLU A 205 6.06 19.25 3.14
N THR A 206 6.55 18.99 1.93
CA THR A 206 7.93 19.28 1.56
C THR A 206 8.01 20.03 0.23
N ASN A 207 9.13 20.73 -0.02
CA ASN A 207 9.29 21.60 -1.19
C ASN A 207 9.84 20.85 -2.42
N ILE A 208 9.18 19.74 -2.79
CA ILE A 208 9.54 18.85 -3.91
C ILE A 208 8.38 18.67 -4.89
N GLY A 209 8.66 18.06 -6.05
CA GLY A 209 7.67 17.62 -7.02
C GLY A 209 7.05 16.25 -6.68
N HIS A 210 6.69 15.49 -7.73
CA HIS A 210 6.15 14.12 -7.60
C HIS A 210 7.28 13.10 -7.52
N GLU A 211 8.01 13.09 -6.43
CA GLU A 211 9.20 12.26 -6.23
C GLU A 211 9.41 11.87 -4.76
N MET A 212 10.21 10.83 -4.52
CA MET A 212 10.73 10.47 -3.21
C MET A 212 12.15 11.04 -3.10
N THR A 213 12.47 11.63 -1.95
CA THR A 213 13.79 12.20 -1.66
C THR A 213 14.31 11.66 -0.33
N SER A 214 15.59 11.86 -0.06
CA SER A 214 16.19 11.52 1.24
C SER A 214 15.48 12.21 2.41
N GLU A 215 14.93 13.42 2.22
CA GLU A 215 14.12 14.12 3.22
C GLU A 215 12.84 13.35 3.55
N THR A 216 12.09 12.89 2.52
CA THR A 216 10.85 12.14 2.72
C THR A 216 11.11 10.73 3.26
N ILE A 217 12.23 10.11 2.89
CA ILE A 217 12.69 8.84 3.47
C ILE A 217 13.02 9.02 4.95
N ASN A 218 13.75 10.09 5.32
CA ASN A 218 14.04 10.42 6.73
C ASN A 218 12.76 10.57 7.53
N LYS A 219 11.75 11.25 6.99
CA LYS A 219 10.45 11.42 7.65
C LYS A 219 9.73 10.08 7.88
N ILE A 220 9.79 9.18 6.92
CA ILE A 220 9.25 7.82 7.07
C ILE A 220 9.99 7.06 8.18
N LEU A 221 11.32 7.11 8.18
CA LEU A 221 12.15 6.43 9.18
C LEU A 221 11.91 6.99 10.60
N GLU A 222 11.83 8.31 10.73
CA GLU A 222 11.47 8.99 11.97
C GLU A 222 10.10 8.51 12.49
N TRP A 223 9.09 8.53 11.63
CA TRP A 223 7.74 8.13 12.00
C TRP A 223 7.68 6.65 12.42
N LEU A 224 8.38 5.76 11.73
CA LEU A 224 8.44 4.34 12.07
C LEU A 224 9.12 4.09 13.43
N SER A 225 10.10 4.91 13.81
CA SER A 225 10.83 4.76 15.09
C SER A 225 9.93 4.89 16.33
N TYR A 226 8.79 5.58 16.21
CA TYR A 226 7.80 5.68 17.31
C TYR A 226 7.11 4.34 17.64
N PHE A 227 7.17 3.35 16.75
CA PHE A 227 6.50 2.05 16.90
C PHE A 227 7.46 0.90 17.20
N GLU A 228 8.77 1.17 17.29
CA GLU A 228 9.80 0.16 17.53
C GLU A 228 9.99 -0.19 19.01
N VAL A 229 9.60 0.71 19.88
CA VAL A 229 9.80 0.58 21.32
C VAL A 229 8.64 -0.21 21.95
N GLY A 230 8.89 -1.49 22.23
CA GLY A 230 7.96 -2.36 22.92
C GLY A 230 8.61 -3.70 23.23
#